data_ea19e74ec060fc4b21849e2aa87249ff
#
_entry.id   ea19e74ec060fc4b21849e2aa87249ff
#
_cell.length_a   1.000
_cell.length_b   1.000
_cell.length_c   1.000
_cell.angle_alpha   90.00
_cell.angle_beta   90.00
_cell.angle_gamma   90.00
#
_symmetry.space_group_name_H-M   'P 1'
#
loop_
_entity.id
_entity.type
_entity.pdbx_description
1 polymer ?
#
loop_
_entity_poly.entity_id
_entity_poly.type
_entity_poly.pdbx_seq_one_letter_code
_entity_poly.pdbx_strand_id
1 'polypeptide(L)'
;SKGIRKIAIVGATGKREDHTLGNISLLMEYMRSGMEVRMITDYGIFIPAQDTQTFASHPGQQVSIINFGAKGLKGKGLVYPLSDFTNWWQGTLNEAIAEEFSIYCTGEYLVFLVISDYL
;
A
#
# COMPACT_ATOMS: atom_id res chain seq x y z
N SER A 1 23.30 0.71 -8.47
CA SER A 1 22.99 0.62 -8.73
C SER A 1 22.63 0.58 -8.97
N LYS A 2 22.87 0.60 -8.91
CA LYS A 2 22.39 0.70 -9.38
C LYS A 2 21.39 0.01 -9.55
N GLY A 3 21.02 -0.51 -9.60
CA GLY A 3 19.84 -1.07 -10.12
C GLY A 3 18.81 -1.25 -9.06
N ILE A 4 17.57 -0.99 -9.43
CA ILE A 4 16.45 -1.27 -8.56
C ILE A 4 16.09 -2.73 -8.73
N ARG A 5 15.98 -3.46 -7.63
CA ARG A 5 15.52 -4.82 -7.67
C ARG A 5 14.02 -4.86 -7.47
N LYS A 6 13.35 -5.64 -8.29
CA LYS A 6 11.90 -5.82 -8.20
C LYS A 6 11.62 -7.23 -7.73
N ILE A 7 10.88 -7.36 -6.66
CA ILE A 7 10.54 -8.65 -6.07
C ILE A 7 9.05 -8.71 -5.83
N ALA A 8 8.44 -9.83 -6.20
CA ALA A 8 7.04 -10.09 -5.88
C ALA A 8 6.97 -11.27 -4.93
N ILE A 9 6.28 -11.11 -3.83
CA ILE A 9 6.01 -12.16 -2.87
C ILE A 9 4.57 -12.60 -3.08
N VAL A 10 4.35 -13.89 -3.23
CA VAL A 10 3.04 -14.40 -3.65
C VAL A 10 2.41 -15.29 -2.59
N GLY A 11 1.10 -15.13 -2.42
CA GLY A 11 0.28 -16.14 -1.80
C GLY A 11 0.41 -16.31 -0.31
N ALA A 12 0.81 -15.31 0.38
CA ALA A 12 1.16 -15.49 1.78
C ALA A 12 0.01 -15.27 2.76
N THR A 13 -1.18 -14.94 2.28
CA THR A 13 -2.29 -14.68 3.18
C THR A 13 -3.30 -15.82 3.15
N GLY A 14 -4.26 -15.76 4.06
CA GLY A 14 -5.30 -16.79 4.14
C GLY A 14 -4.90 -17.97 4.99
N LYS A 15 -3.72 -17.96 5.57
CA LYS A 15 -3.28 -19.01 6.49
C LYS A 15 -3.26 -18.48 7.90
N ARG A 16 -2.15 -18.00 8.36
CA ARG A 16 -2.09 -17.44 9.71
C ARG A 16 -1.77 -15.96 9.62
N GLU A 17 -2.45 -15.20 10.42
CA GLU A 17 -2.30 -13.75 10.44
C GLU A 17 -0.89 -13.33 10.84
N ASP A 18 -0.24 -14.10 11.72
CA ASP A 18 1.12 -13.77 12.12
C ASP A 18 2.10 -13.87 10.95
N HIS A 19 1.90 -14.82 10.04
CA HIS A 19 2.71 -14.90 8.84
C HIS A 19 2.50 -13.70 7.94
N THR A 20 1.25 -13.26 7.80
CA THR A 20 0.94 -12.08 7.01
C THR A 20 1.61 -10.84 7.59
N LEU A 21 1.54 -10.67 8.90
CA LEU A 21 2.20 -9.53 9.55
C LEU A 21 3.70 -9.58 9.36
N GLY A 22 4.30 -10.76 9.47
CA GLY A 22 5.72 -10.93 9.25
C GLY A 22 6.12 -10.55 7.83
N ASN A 23 5.32 -10.96 6.84
CA ASN A 23 5.59 -10.63 5.45
C ASN A 23 5.45 -9.14 5.18
N ILE A 24 4.49 -8.48 5.81
CA ILE A 24 4.34 -7.03 5.69
C ILE A 24 5.57 -6.34 6.26
N SER A 25 6.06 -6.80 7.39
CA SER A 25 7.27 -6.24 7.97
C SER A 25 8.46 -6.37 7.02
N LEU A 26 8.59 -7.53 6.37
CA LEU A 26 9.64 -7.75 5.38
C LEU A 26 9.50 -6.82 4.19
N LEU A 27 8.28 -6.55 3.73
CA LEU A 27 8.06 -5.62 2.64
C LEU A 27 8.64 -4.25 2.96
N MET A 28 8.36 -3.75 4.16
CA MET A 28 8.86 -2.45 4.57
C MET A 28 10.38 -2.45 4.62
N GLU A 29 10.96 -3.53 5.13
CA GLU A 29 12.41 -3.65 5.24
C GLU A 29 13.08 -3.68 3.87
N TYR A 30 12.54 -4.45 2.94
CA TYR A 30 13.06 -4.52 1.58
C TYR A 30 12.97 -3.17 0.87
N MET A 31 11.87 -2.46 1.07
CA MET A 31 11.74 -1.13 0.49
C MET A 31 12.82 -0.19 1.02
N ARG A 32 13.09 -0.24 2.33
CA ARG A 32 14.14 0.60 2.91
C ARG A 32 15.51 0.27 2.36
N SER A 33 15.69 -0.95 1.87
CA SER A 33 16.94 -1.39 1.25
C SER A 33 17.04 -0.96 -0.21
N GLY A 34 16.05 -0.23 -0.71
CA GLY A 34 16.07 0.23 -2.08
C GLY A 34 15.45 -0.71 -3.08
N MET A 35 14.79 -1.76 -2.63
CA MET A 35 14.12 -2.69 -3.52
C MET A 35 12.72 -2.22 -3.85
N GLU A 36 12.30 -2.43 -5.08
CA GLU A 36 10.91 -2.25 -5.46
C GLU A 36 10.21 -3.60 -5.26
N VAL A 37 9.37 -3.69 -4.25
CA VAL A 37 8.80 -4.96 -3.80
C VAL A 37 7.30 -4.81 -3.60
N ARG A 38 6.56 -5.89 -3.80
CA ARG A 38 5.13 -5.93 -3.51
C ARG A 38 4.76 -7.36 -3.12
N MET A 39 3.67 -7.50 -2.40
CA MET A 39 3.15 -8.81 -2.04
C MET A 39 1.79 -9.02 -2.70
N ILE A 40 1.67 -10.10 -3.47
CA ILE A 40 0.45 -10.40 -4.20
C ILE A 40 -0.30 -11.49 -3.46
N THR A 41 -1.57 -11.24 -3.18
CA THR A 41 -2.45 -12.19 -2.50
C THR A 41 -3.63 -12.53 -3.39
N ASP A 42 -4.49 -13.42 -2.92
CA ASP A 42 -5.69 -13.78 -3.67
C ASP A 42 -6.64 -12.61 -3.85
N TYR A 43 -6.57 -11.60 -2.99
CA TYR A 43 -7.52 -10.49 -2.99
C TYR A 43 -6.93 -9.18 -3.45
N GLY A 44 -5.62 -9.04 -3.44
CA GLY A 44 -5.05 -7.76 -3.81
C GLY A 44 -3.53 -7.73 -3.72
N ILE A 45 -3.01 -6.51 -3.69
CA ILE A 45 -1.56 -6.28 -3.71
C ILE A 45 -1.20 -5.32 -2.59
N PHE A 46 -0.20 -5.71 -1.79
CA PHE A 46 0.41 -4.81 -0.81
C PHE A 46 1.65 -4.16 -1.43
N ILE A 47 1.70 -2.85 -1.37
CA ILE A 47 2.82 -2.07 -1.91
C ILE A 47 3.38 -1.19 -0.81
N PRO A 48 4.61 -1.46 -0.33
CA PRO A 48 5.25 -0.54 0.61
C PRO A 48 5.70 0.69 -0.14
N ALA A 49 5.58 1.83 0.50
CA ALA A 49 5.88 3.09 -0.17
C ALA A 49 6.50 4.08 0.79
N GLN A 50 7.11 5.10 0.23
CA GLN A 50 7.82 6.10 0.98
C GLN A 50 7.70 7.41 0.23
N ASP A 51 7.36 8.46 0.96
CA ASP A 51 7.27 9.82 0.43
C ASP A 51 6.18 9.93 -0.65
N THR A 52 6.21 10.98 -1.43
CA THR A 52 5.17 11.24 -2.43
C THR A 52 5.27 10.27 -3.60
N GLN A 53 4.18 9.58 -3.91
CA GLN A 53 4.13 8.63 -5.01
C GLN A 53 2.75 8.62 -5.66
N THR A 54 2.72 8.20 -6.92
CA THR A 54 1.50 8.01 -7.69
C THR A 54 1.35 6.53 -8.01
N PHE A 55 0.12 6.02 -7.89
CA PHE A 55 -0.18 4.61 -8.06
C PHE A 55 -1.22 4.43 -9.15
N ALA A 56 -1.03 3.42 -9.99
CA ALA A 56 -2.03 3.05 -10.99
C ALA A 56 -3.26 2.46 -10.29
N SER A 57 -4.44 2.81 -10.78
CA SER A 57 -5.68 2.33 -10.21
C SER A 57 -6.76 2.30 -11.29
N HIS A 58 -7.99 2.01 -10.89
CA HIS A 58 -9.15 2.20 -11.76
C HIS A 58 -10.29 2.75 -10.89
N PRO A 59 -11.23 3.47 -11.50
CA PRO A 59 -12.36 4.00 -10.72
C PRO A 59 -13.10 2.89 -10.00
N GLY A 60 -13.39 3.13 -8.72
CA GLY A 60 -14.09 2.15 -7.90
C GLY A 60 -13.19 1.14 -7.21
N GLN A 61 -11.90 1.14 -7.49
CA GLN A 61 -10.99 0.20 -6.83
C GLN A 61 -10.86 0.53 -5.35
N GLN A 62 -11.01 -0.48 -4.51
CA GLN A 62 -10.84 -0.29 -3.08
C GLN A 62 -9.37 -0.19 -2.73
N VAL A 63 -9.05 0.76 -1.87
CA VAL A 63 -7.69 1.09 -1.50
C VAL A 63 -7.62 1.27 0.01
N SER A 64 -6.60 0.71 0.64
CA SER A 64 -6.34 0.96 2.06
C SER A 64 -4.93 1.50 2.20
N ILE A 65 -4.78 2.50 3.06
CA ILE A 65 -3.50 3.13 3.34
C ILE A 65 -3.19 2.91 4.82
N ILE A 66 -2.06 2.29 5.09
CA ILE A 66 -1.62 2.03 6.46
C ILE A 66 -0.39 2.90 6.72
N ASN A 67 -0.48 3.78 7.69
CA ASN A 67 0.61 4.71 7.99
C ASN A 67 1.67 4.06 8.87
N PHE A 68 2.91 4.08 8.40
CA PHE A 68 4.07 3.57 9.12
C PHE A 68 5.01 4.71 9.54
N GLY A 69 4.44 5.84 9.90
CA GLY A 69 5.23 6.98 10.35
C GLY A 69 5.29 8.14 9.38
N ALA A 70 4.51 8.09 8.31
CA ALA A 70 4.46 9.20 7.36
C ALA A 70 3.78 10.41 7.98
N LYS A 71 4.22 11.59 7.58
CA LYS A 71 3.71 12.87 8.04
C LYS A 71 3.20 13.68 6.87
N GLY A 72 2.16 14.46 7.10
CA GLY A 72 1.59 15.33 6.09
C GLY A 72 0.81 14.58 5.03
N LEU A 73 0.24 13.44 5.38
CA LEU A 73 -0.48 12.59 4.43
C LEU A 73 -1.66 13.32 3.81
N LYS A 74 -1.61 13.43 2.49
CA LYS A 74 -2.70 13.97 1.67
C LYS A 74 -2.85 13.11 0.44
N GLY A 75 -4.06 13.07 -0.09
CA GLY A 75 -4.35 12.25 -1.26
C GLY A 75 -5.00 13.04 -2.37
N LYS A 76 -4.84 12.54 -3.60
CA LYS A 76 -5.54 13.03 -4.77
C LYS A 76 -6.02 11.82 -5.54
N GLY A 77 -7.27 11.84 -5.97
CA GLY A 77 -7.83 10.71 -6.70
C GLY A 77 -8.47 9.65 -5.82
N LEU A 78 -8.72 9.96 -4.56
CA LEU A 78 -9.38 9.08 -3.60
C LEU A 78 -10.68 9.71 -3.11
N VAL A 79 -11.66 8.85 -2.78
CA VAL A 79 -12.96 9.30 -2.30
C VAL A 79 -12.85 10.03 -0.97
N TYR A 80 -12.06 9.46 -0.05
CA TYR A 80 -11.94 10.02 1.30
C TYR A 80 -10.59 10.68 1.47
N PRO A 81 -10.55 11.85 2.13
CA PRO A 81 -9.28 12.53 2.36
C PRO A 81 -8.38 11.74 3.31
N LEU A 82 -7.10 11.90 3.15
CA LEU A 82 -6.12 11.28 4.04
C LEU A 82 -5.71 12.26 5.11
N SER A 83 -5.20 11.72 6.21
CA SER A 83 -4.60 12.49 7.29
C SER A 83 -3.46 11.64 7.85
N ASP A 84 -2.78 12.15 8.86
CA ASP A 84 -1.65 11.39 9.43
C ASP A 84 -2.10 10.20 10.27
N PHE A 85 -3.37 9.94 10.34
CA PHE A 85 -3.99 8.82 11.04
C PHE A 85 -3.28 8.45 12.35
N THR A 86 -4.05 8.32 13.39
CA THR A 86 -3.52 7.88 14.68
C THR A 86 -3.63 6.37 14.84
N ASN A 87 -4.49 5.74 14.05
CA ASN A 87 -4.68 4.29 14.06
C ASN A 87 -4.82 3.78 12.64
N TRP A 88 -4.40 2.55 12.41
CA TRP A 88 -4.40 1.97 11.08
C TRP A 88 -5.79 1.89 10.45
N TRP A 89 -6.82 1.59 11.25
CA TRP A 89 -8.16 1.41 10.68
C TRP A 89 -8.68 2.67 9.98
N GLN A 90 -8.15 3.83 10.36
CA GLN A 90 -8.61 5.09 9.79
C GLN A 90 -8.27 5.24 8.31
N GLY A 91 -7.25 4.54 7.85
CA GLY A 91 -6.84 4.60 6.45
C GLY A 91 -7.36 3.45 5.59
N THR A 92 -8.19 2.56 6.18
CA THR A 92 -8.74 1.46 5.42
C THR A 92 -10.03 1.86 4.71
N LEU A 93 -10.44 1.05 3.72
CA LEU A 93 -11.73 1.18 3.05
C LEU A 93 -11.89 2.48 2.27
N ASN A 94 -10.82 2.98 1.70
CA ASN A 94 -10.88 4.09 0.76
C ASN A 94 -11.17 3.55 -0.65
N GLU A 95 -11.26 4.43 -1.61
CA GLU A 95 -11.63 4.05 -2.97
C GLU A 95 -11.02 5.02 -3.96
N ALA A 96 -10.47 4.50 -5.05
CA ALA A 96 -9.93 5.31 -6.12
C ALA A 96 -11.07 5.82 -7.00
N ILE A 97 -10.94 7.04 -7.51
CA ILE A 97 -11.96 7.63 -8.38
C ILE A 97 -11.46 7.84 -9.80
N ALA A 98 -10.24 7.43 -10.10
CA ALA A 98 -9.63 7.66 -11.41
C ALA A 98 -8.66 6.53 -11.76
N GLU A 99 -7.97 6.70 -12.90
CA GLU A 99 -6.99 5.72 -13.38
C GLU A 99 -5.71 5.75 -12.58
N GLU A 100 -5.55 6.73 -11.72
CA GLU A 100 -4.42 6.80 -10.81
C GLU A 100 -4.78 7.65 -9.60
N PHE A 101 -4.06 7.46 -8.51
CA PHE A 101 -4.17 8.32 -7.34
C PHE A 101 -2.77 8.63 -6.83
N SER A 102 -2.64 9.75 -6.14
CA SER A 102 -1.36 10.17 -5.60
C SER A 102 -1.45 10.33 -4.09
N ILE A 103 -0.36 10.02 -3.43
CA ILE A 103 -0.22 10.22 -1.98
C ILE A 103 0.96 11.15 -1.78
N TYR A 104 0.74 12.22 -1.03
CA TYR A 104 1.74 13.23 -0.72
C TYR A 104 2.07 13.14 0.75
N CYS A 105 3.34 12.95 1.06
CA CYS A 105 3.79 12.86 2.46
C CYS A 105 5.29 12.78 2.54
N THR A 106 5.78 12.76 3.77
CA THR A 106 7.17 12.42 4.07
C THR A 106 7.15 11.22 5.01
N GLY A 107 7.80 10.12 4.63
CA GLY A 107 7.87 8.94 5.46
C GLY A 107 7.20 7.73 4.82
N GLU A 108 7.03 6.68 5.61
CA GLU A 108 6.67 5.34 5.11
C GLU A 108 5.21 5.03 5.34
N TYR A 109 4.65 4.30 4.40
CA TYR A 109 3.27 3.82 4.48
C TYR A 109 3.13 2.56 3.63
N LEU A 110 2.00 1.88 3.78
CA LEU A 110 1.70 0.67 3.02
C LEU A 110 0.38 0.89 2.29
N VAL A 111 0.34 0.53 1.02
CA VAL A 111 -0.87 0.61 0.21
C VAL A 111 -1.37 -0.80 -0.06
N PHE A 112 -2.66 -1.04 0.13
CA PHE A 112 -3.29 -2.28 -0.29
C PHE A 112 -4.34 -1.97 -1.36
N LEU A 113 -4.17 -2.57 -2.53
CA LEU A 113 -5.10 -2.43 -3.65
C LEU A 113 -5.87 -3.72 -3.82
N VAL A 114 -7.19 -3.65 -3.80
CA VAL A 114 -8.01 -4.83 -4.05
C VAL A 114 -8.05 -5.08 -5.55
N ILE A 115 -7.75 -6.32 -5.95
CA ILE A 115 -7.73 -6.67 -7.37
C ILE A 115 -8.77 -7.73 -7.70
N SER A 116 -9.44 -8.29 -6.70
CA SER A 116 -10.48 -9.28 -6.91
C SER A 116 -11.84 -8.59 -6.91
N ASP A 117 -12.65 -8.88 -7.89
CA ASP A 117 -13.94 -8.23 -8.04
C ASP A 117 -15.11 -9.07 -7.59
N TYR A 118 -14.85 -10.17 -6.98
CA TYR A 118 -15.97 -10.94 -6.56
C TYR A 118 -16.34 -10.71 -5.21
N LEU A 119 -16.26 -9.67 -4.75
CA LEU A 119 -16.59 -9.49 -3.35
C LEU A 119 -17.94 -8.88 -3.15
#